data_98a8cba837e29014de34e263ed245001
#
_entry.id   98a8cba837e29014de34e263ed245001
#
_cell.length_a   1.000
_cell.length_b   1.000
_cell.length_c   1.000
_cell.angle_alpha   90.00
_cell.angle_beta   90.00
_cell.angle_gamma   90.00
#
_symmetry.space_group_name_H-M   'P 1'
#
loop_
_entity.id
_entity.type
_entity.pdbx_description
1 polymer ?
#
loop_
_entity_poly.entity_id
_entity_poly.type
_entity_poly.pdbx_seq_one_letter_code
_entity_poly.pdbx_strand_id
1 'polypeptide(L)'
;MQNSWNLLLDRLGIAKSYTDAAQNRREYVTDDETLLKMVNYLGFKLDKIEDSDKLLAKLEKERWLYALEPIYVLRYNALKFDVVLPKNEVECIEIVFKNQQTGDEPNVLYSYKIIEEKMLGRKEYARVEIKLDNILEPAYYEVDLTAGSSKSHTVLAVTPDKCYEPEYLRNHKIWGMAVQLYSLTSKRNWGVGDFTDLSDLVNLCARQGANIIGLNPLNVLFHDFPENASPYSSISRLFLNPIYIDVEKVNGYKPEYLAGKEAELEQLRAAENIDYTGVYNFKMQILQKIYDSTFAK
;
A
#
# COMPACT_ATOMS: atom_id res chain seq x y z
N MET A 1 -25.02 18.24 -18.60
CA MET A 1 -24.99 18.21 -17.12
C MET A 1 -24.66 16.81 -16.58
N GLN A 2 -25.45 15.78 -16.87
CA GLN A 2 -25.17 14.42 -16.34
C GLN A 2 -23.85 13.81 -16.85
N ASN A 3 -23.39 14.19 -18.03
CA ASN A 3 -22.12 13.74 -18.60
C ASN A 3 -20.91 14.33 -17.84
N SER A 4 -20.93 15.62 -17.53
CA SER A 4 -19.81 16.29 -16.83
C SER A 4 -19.67 15.83 -15.38
N TRP A 5 -20.78 15.56 -14.68
CA TRP A 5 -20.76 14.99 -13.34
C TRP A 5 -20.12 13.60 -13.33
N ASN A 6 -20.54 12.72 -14.24
CA ASN A 6 -19.96 11.38 -14.35
C ASN A 6 -18.47 11.44 -14.69
N LEU A 7 -18.09 12.31 -15.63
CA LEU A 7 -16.69 12.52 -16.01
C LEU A 7 -15.85 13.04 -14.83
N LEU A 8 -16.41 13.92 -13.99
CA LEU A 8 -15.75 14.41 -12.79
C LEU A 8 -15.53 13.27 -11.77
N LEU A 9 -16.54 12.45 -11.50
CA LEU A 9 -16.43 11.31 -10.60
C LEU A 9 -15.38 10.30 -11.09
N ASP A 10 -15.41 9.95 -12.37
CA ASP A 10 -14.41 9.07 -12.98
C ASP A 10 -12.99 9.65 -12.85
N ARG A 11 -12.86 10.97 -13.08
CA ARG A 11 -11.59 11.67 -12.96
C ARG A 11 -11.03 11.66 -11.52
N LEU A 12 -11.91 11.69 -10.53
CA LEU A 12 -11.58 11.66 -9.11
C LEU A 12 -11.48 10.24 -8.56
N GLY A 13 -11.72 9.22 -9.37
CA GLY A 13 -11.72 7.81 -8.95
C GLY A 13 -12.88 7.44 -8.03
N ILE A 14 -13.99 8.16 -8.09
CA ILE A 14 -15.19 7.92 -7.28
C ILE A 14 -16.14 7.01 -8.02
N ALA A 15 -16.35 5.79 -7.51
CA ALA A 15 -17.31 4.85 -8.07
C ALA A 15 -18.74 5.24 -7.70
N LYS A 16 -19.62 5.32 -8.70
CA LYS A 16 -21.06 5.57 -8.50
C LYS A 16 -21.82 4.37 -7.96
N SER A 17 -21.38 3.19 -8.30
CA SER A 17 -21.97 1.94 -7.85
C SER A 17 -20.91 0.89 -7.62
N TYR A 18 -21.26 -0.10 -6.82
CA TYR A 18 -20.47 -1.31 -6.66
C TYR A 18 -21.38 -2.52 -6.55
N THR A 19 -20.86 -3.67 -6.92
CA THR A 19 -21.55 -4.95 -6.76
C THR A 19 -20.96 -5.66 -5.56
N ASP A 20 -21.80 -6.11 -4.62
CA ASP A 20 -21.33 -6.89 -3.47
C ASP A 20 -20.75 -8.23 -3.89
N ALA A 21 -19.93 -8.81 -3.00
CA ALA A 21 -19.35 -10.13 -3.20
C ALA A 21 -20.30 -11.27 -2.75
N ALA A 22 -21.52 -10.95 -2.30
CA ALA A 22 -22.51 -11.92 -1.88
C ALA A 22 -23.02 -12.76 -3.06
N GLN A 23 -23.59 -13.93 -2.77
CA GLN A 23 -24.08 -14.84 -3.80
C GLN A 23 -25.07 -14.20 -4.78
N ASN A 24 -25.88 -13.23 -4.31
CA ASN A 24 -26.87 -12.54 -5.11
C ASN A 24 -26.32 -11.39 -5.96
N ARG A 25 -25.05 -11.02 -5.82
CA ARG A 25 -24.36 -9.96 -6.60
C ARG A 25 -25.23 -8.70 -6.75
N ARG A 26 -25.73 -8.18 -5.63
CA ARG A 26 -26.56 -6.98 -5.64
C ARG A 26 -25.72 -5.77 -5.98
N GLU A 27 -26.22 -4.95 -6.91
CA GLU A 27 -25.64 -3.65 -7.20
C GLU A 27 -26.19 -2.61 -6.22
N TYR A 28 -25.29 -1.82 -5.66
CA TYR A 28 -25.57 -0.67 -4.81
C TYR A 28 -25.16 0.59 -5.54
N VAL A 29 -26.10 1.50 -5.70
CA VAL A 29 -25.88 2.79 -6.36
C VAL A 29 -25.87 3.88 -5.29
N THR A 30 -24.82 4.69 -5.29
CA THR A 30 -24.69 5.82 -4.36
C THR A 30 -25.46 7.01 -4.90
N ASP A 31 -26.23 7.68 -4.05
CA ASP A 31 -26.97 8.88 -4.41
C ASP A 31 -26.04 10.07 -4.66
N ASP A 32 -26.52 11.01 -5.48
CA ASP A 32 -25.72 12.17 -5.91
C ASP A 32 -25.38 13.12 -4.74
N GLU A 33 -26.18 13.18 -3.68
CA GLU A 33 -25.86 13.99 -2.48
C GLU A 33 -24.66 13.43 -1.75
N THR A 34 -24.61 12.11 -1.56
CA THR A 34 -23.47 11.41 -0.95
C THR A 34 -22.21 11.56 -1.80
N LEU A 35 -22.32 11.41 -3.14
CA LEU A 35 -21.21 11.60 -4.06
C LEU A 35 -20.67 13.04 -4.01
N LEU A 36 -21.55 14.04 -3.91
CA LEU A 36 -21.14 15.44 -3.75
C LEU A 36 -20.36 15.67 -2.45
N LYS A 37 -20.81 15.07 -1.34
CA LYS A 37 -20.06 15.09 -0.08
C LYS A 37 -18.69 14.45 -0.24
N MET A 38 -18.57 13.32 -0.92
CA MET A 38 -17.28 12.65 -1.18
C MET A 38 -16.31 13.57 -1.95
N VAL A 39 -16.79 14.24 -3.02
CA VAL A 39 -15.98 15.23 -3.76
C VAL A 39 -15.44 16.31 -2.84
N ASN A 40 -16.29 16.83 -1.95
CA ASN A 40 -15.89 17.87 -1.00
C ASN A 40 -14.92 17.35 0.08
N TYR A 41 -15.06 16.10 0.55
CA TYR A 41 -14.12 15.46 1.47
C TYR A 41 -12.73 15.22 0.85
N LEU A 42 -12.65 15.04 -0.46
CA LEU A 42 -11.38 14.98 -1.20
C LEU A 42 -10.69 16.36 -1.31
N GLY A 43 -11.30 17.41 -0.74
CA GLY A 43 -10.73 18.78 -0.74
C GLY A 43 -11.17 19.65 -1.92
N PHE A 44 -12.03 19.15 -2.79
CA PHE A 44 -12.60 19.93 -3.89
C PHE A 44 -13.83 20.68 -3.40
N LYS A 45 -13.88 21.98 -3.61
CA LYS A 45 -15.05 22.81 -3.24
C LYS A 45 -16.06 22.81 -4.38
N LEU A 46 -17.11 22.01 -4.25
CA LEU A 46 -18.21 21.92 -5.21
C LEU A 46 -19.54 22.06 -4.46
N ASP A 47 -20.23 23.17 -4.65
CA ASP A 47 -21.50 23.43 -3.96
C ASP A 47 -22.67 22.72 -4.62
N LYS A 48 -22.63 22.58 -5.93
CA LYS A 48 -23.69 21.98 -6.75
C LYS A 48 -23.12 21.15 -7.87
N ILE A 49 -23.84 20.08 -8.23
CA ILE A 49 -23.44 19.17 -9.32
C ILE A 49 -23.35 19.91 -10.67
N GLU A 50 -24.19 20.93 -10.89
CA GLU A 50 -24.21 21.73 -12.09
C GLU A 50 -22.90 22.50 -12.34
N ASP A 51 -22.09 22.71 -11.30
CA ASP A 51 -20.79 23.36 -11.39
C ASP A 51 -19.64 22.39 -11.75
N SER A 52 -19.93 21.12 -12.02
CA SER A 52 -18.94 20.08 -12.38
C SER A 52 -18.05 20.48 -13.55
N ASP A 53 -18.62 21.15 -14.57
CA ASP A 53 -17.85 21.65 -15.72
C ASP A 53 -16.75 22.62 -15.31
N LYS A 54 -17.02 23.50 -14.33
CA LYS A 54 -16.04 24.48 -13.83
C LYS A 54 -14.90 23.78 -13.10
N LEU A 55 -15.23 22.79 -12.28
CA LEU A 55 -14.23 22.01 -11.55
C LEU A 55 -13.38 21.16 -12.50
N LEU A 56 -14.00 20.51 -13.50
CA LEU A 56 -13.29 19.78 -14.56
C LEU A 56 -12.32 20.69 -15.31
N ALA A 57 -12.78 21.87 -15.73
CA ALA A 57 -11.93 22.84 -16.43
C ALA A 57 -10.75 23.30 -15.56
N LYS A 58 -10.99 23.47 -14.25
CA LYS A 58 -9.93 23.81 -13.29
C LYS A 58 -8.91 22.67 -13.19
N LEU A 59 -9.36 21.42 -12.97
CA LEU A 59 -8.49 20.25 -12.88
C LEU A 59 -7.68 20.03 -14.16
N GLU A 60 -8.32 20.23 -15.34
CA GLU A 60 -7.65 20.14 -16.62
C GLU A 60 -6.57 21.22 -16.78
N LYS A 61 -6.85 22.44 -16.32
CA LYS A 61 -5.86 23.51 -16.33
C LYS A 61 -4.69 23.20 -15.38
N GLU A 62 -4.99 22.73 -14.16
CA GLU A 62 -3.98 22.39 -13.17
C GLU A 62 -3.03 21.31 -13.68
N ARG A 63 -3.54 20.30 -14.40
CA ARG A 63 -2.72 19.24 -15.02
C ARG A 63 -1.64 19.77 -15.97
N TRP A 64 -1.91 20.88 -16.63
CA TRP A 64 -0.95 21.56 -17.50
C TRP A 64 0.04 22.47 -16.77
N LEU A 65 -0.09 22.58 -15.45
CA LEU A 65 0.84 23.35 -14.61
C LEU A 65 1.84 22.46 -13.88
N TYR A 66 1.64 21.16 -13.86
CA TYR A 66 2.59 20.19 -13.30
C TYR A 66 3.48 19.65 -14.43
N ALA A 67 4.77 19.88 -14.28
CA ALA A 67 5.75 19.44 -15.29
C ALA A 67 5.85 17.92 -15.36
N LEU A 68 5.76 17.23 -14.22
CA LEU A 68 5.92 15.79 -14.07
C LEU A 68 4.78 15.20 -13.26
N GLU A 69 4.42 13.95 -13.54
CA GLU A 69 3.60 13.16 -12.63
C GLU A 69 4.41 12.80 -11.37
N PRO A 70 3.76 12.52 -10.23
CA PRO A 70 4.46 12.19 -8.98
C PRO A 70 5.34 10.94 -9.09
N ILE A 71 4.98 10.00 -9.95
CA ILE A 71 5.72 8.77 -10.25
C ILE A 71 5.37 8.28 -11.65
N TYR A 72 6.36 7.74 -12.35
CA TYR A 72 6.17 6.99 -13.58
C TYR A 72 6.53 5.52 -13.34
N VAL A 73 5.70 4.61 -13.83
CA VAL A 73 5.95 3.16 -13.79
C VAL A 73 6.05 2.66 -15.23
N LEU A 74 7.26 2.33 -15.66
CA LEU A 74 7.56 1.98 -17.04
C LEU A 74 8.23 0.62 -17.13
N ARG A 75 7.92 -0.14 -18.19
CA ARG A 75 8.67 -1.36 -18.48
C ARG A 75 10.04 -1.02 -19.07
N TYR A 76 11.06 -1.80 -18.71
CA TYR A 76 12.45 -1.57 -19.15
C TYR A 76 12.62 -1.54 -20.68
N ASN A 77 11.70 -2.15 -21.43
CA ASN A 77 11.70 -2.20 -22.89
C ASN A 77 10.79 -1.15 -23.55
N ALA A 78 10.13 -0.30 -22.76
CA ALA A 78 9.20 0.73 -23.23
C ALA A 78 9.32 2.00 -22.38
N LEU A 79 10.51 2.56 -22.34
CA LEU A 79 10.88 3.69 -21.50
C LEU A 79 10.50 5.01 -22.16
N LYS A 80 9.24 5.43 -21.98
CA LYS A 80 8.76 6.73 -22.44
C LYS A 80 7.73 7.31 -21.47
N PHE A 81 7.77 8.62 -21.28
CA PHE A 81 6.85 9.37 -20.42
C PHE A 81 6.67 10.80 -20.92
N ASP A 82 5.58 11.42 -20.53
CA ASP A 82 5.25 12.78 -20.92
C ASP A 82 5.64 13.79 -19.85
N VAL A 83 6.12 14.95 -20.27
CA VAL A 83 6.35 16.10 -19.41
C VAL A 83 5.58 17.31 -19.97
N VAL A 84 5.22 18.25 -19.12
CA VAL A 84 4.56 19.50 -19.52
C VAL A 84 5.45 20.68 -19.18
N LEU A 85 5.81 21.47 -20.18
CA LEU A 85 6.73 22.60 -20.02
C LEU A 85 6.20 23.85 -20.76
N PRO A 86 6.63 25.05 -20.34
CA PRO A 86 6.50 26.22 -21.20
C PRO A 86 7.16 25.93 -22.56
N LYS A 87 6.46 26.22 -23.64
CA LYS A 87 6.93 25.87 -25.00
C LYS A 87 8.31 26.41 -25.34
N ASN A 88 8.63 27.60 -24.86
CA ASN A 88 9.93 28.25 -25.08
C ASN A 88 11.08 27.62 -24.27
N GLU A 89 10.80 26.70 -23.34
CA GLU A 89 11.81 25.99 -22.54
C GLU A 89 12.07 24.56 -23.03
N VAL A 90 11.32 24.07 -24.00
CA VAL A 90 11.42 22.68 -24.51
C VAL A 90 12.81 22.35 -25.07
N GLU A 91 13.47 23.33 -25.74
CA GLU A 91 14.80 23.11 -26.30
C GLU A 91 15.94 23.05 -25.24
N CYS A 92 15.61 23.39 -24.00
CA CYS A 92 16.54 23.43 -22.87
C CYS A 92 16.33 22.28 -21.88
N ILE A 93 15.78 21.15 -22.34
CA ILE A 93 15.49 19.98 -21.47
C ILE A 93 16.81 19.30 -21.10
N GLU A 94 17.06 19.17 -19.81
CA GLU A 94 18.10 18.34 -19.21
C GLU A 94 17.47 17.41 -18.18
N ILE A 95 17.82 16.12 -18.24
CA ILE A 95 17.27 15.11 -17.32
C ILE A 95 18.42 14.33 -16.71
N VAL A 96 18.43 14.27 -15.38
CA VAL A 96 19.39 13.47 -14.61
C VAL A 96 18.64 12.34 -13.93
N PHE A 97 19.20 11.14 -14.02
CA PHE A 97 18.64 9.93 -13.39
C PHE A 97 19.61 9.47 -12.30
N LYS A 98 19.09 9.14 -11.12
CA LYS A 98 19.89 8.62 -10.01
C LYS A 98 19.25 7.35 -9.47
N ASN A 99 19.97 6.24 -9.49
CA ASN A 99 19.51 4.98 -8.93
C ASN A 99 19.39 5.10 -7.41
N GLN A 100 18.20 4.85 -6.85
CA GLN A 100 17.95 4.99 -5.41
C GLN A 100 18.70 3.96 -4.56
N GLN A 101 19.04 2.79 -5.11
CA GLN A 101 19.73 1.73 -4.36
C GLN A 101 21.24 1.90 -4.35
N THR A 102 21.82 2.22 -5.51
CA THR A 102 23.28 2.31 -5.67
C THR A 102 23.81 3.73 -5.53
N GLY A 103 22.96 4.73 -5.75
CA GLY A 103 23.34 6.14 -5.81
C GLY A 103 24.01 6.53 -7.15
N ASP A 104 24.13 5.59 -8.10
CA ASP A 104 24.76 5.85 -9.40
C ASP A 104 23.89 6.76 -10.27
N GLU A 105 24.56 7.59 -11.06
CA GLU A 105 23.92 8.45 -12.06
C GLU A 105 24.25 7.92 -13.47
N PRO A 106 23.43 7.02 -14.03
CA PRO A 106 23.67 6.47 -15.35
C PRO A 106 23.56 7.56 -16.41
N ASN A 107 24.45 7.53 -17.39
CA ASN A 107 24.32 8.38 -18.57
C ASN A 107 23.18 7.88 -19.45
N VAL A 108 22.03 8.57 -19.40
CA VAL A 108 20.82 8.22 -20.14
C VAL A 108 20.68 9.11 -21.36
N LEU A 109 20.70 8.48 -22.52
CA LEU A 109 20.41 9.14 -23.78
C LEU A 109 18.88 9.19 -23.98
N TYR A 110 18.37 10.31 -24.42
CA TYR A 110 16.94 10.48 -24.68
C TYR A 110 16.71 11.37 -25.91
N SER A 111 15.57 11.12 -26.53
CA SER A 111 14.98 11.95 -27.56
C SER A 111 13.63 12.48 -27.07
N TYR A 112 13.18 13.58 -27.65
CA TYR A 112 11.89 14.14 -27.29
C TYR A 112 11.15 14.70 -28.50
N LYS A 113 9.82 14.74 -28.37
CA LYS A 113 8.94 15.38 -29.39
C LYS A 113 7.74 16.04 -28.71
N ILE A 114 7.32 17.18 -29.23
CA ILE A 114 6.07 17.81 -28.82
C ILE A 114 4.90 16.98 -29.35
N ILE A 115 3.96 16.59 -28.49
CA ILE A 115 2.78 15.82 -28.83
C ILE A 115 1.49 16.64 -28.72
N GLU A 116 1.48 17.70 -27.91
CA GLU A 116 0.33 18.57 -27.74
C GLU A 116 0.77 19.96 -27.31
N GLU A 117 0.05 21.00 -27.74
CA GLU A 117 0.31 22.40 -27.35
C GLU A 117 -0.97 23.03 -26.83
N LYS A 118 -0.87 23.90 -25.83
CA LYS A 118 -2.01 24.56 -25.21
C LYS A 118 -1.69 25.95 -24.68
N MET A 119 -2.54 26.91 -24.99
CA MET A 119 -2.49 28.25 -24.40
C MET A 119 -3.17 28.25 -23.02
N LEU A 120 -2.45 28.67 -22.00
CA LEU A 120 -2.99 28.93 -20.66
C LEU A 120 -2.79 30.41 -20.29
N GLY A 121 -3.84 31.18 -20.49
CA GLY A 121 -3.76 32.62 -20.37
C GLY A 121 -2.86 33.22 -21.45
N ARG A 122 -1.70 33.79 -21.05
CA ARG A 122 -0.73 34.39 -21.97
C ARG A 122 0.50 33.52 -22.24
N LYS A 123 0.56 32.32 -21.65
CA LYS A 123 1.69 31.40 -21.80
C LYS A 123 1.27 30.20 -22.64
N GLU A 124 2.12 29.81 -23.55
CA GLU A 124 1.98 28.58 -24.34
C GLU A 124 2.76 27.46 -23.65
N TYR A 125 2.12 26.31 -23.47
CA TYR A 125 2.67 25.10 -22.89
C TYR A 125 2.70 24.00 -23.95
N ALA A 126 3.69 23.13 -23.85
CA ALA A 126 3.83 21.95 -24.67
C ALA A 126 3.83 20.70 -23.76
N ARG A 127 3.10 19.68 -24.18
CA ARG A 127 3.29 18.31 -23.68
C ARG A 127 4.31 17.64 -24.58
N VAL A 128 5.35 17.14 -23.97
CA VAL A 128 6.51 16.58 -24.64
C VAL A 128 6.67 15.12 -24.24
N GLU A 129 6.61 14.21 -25.18
CA GLU A 129 6.98 12.82 -24.97
C GLU A 129 8.50 12.70 -24.92
N ILE A 130 9.03 12.24 -23.79
CA ILE A 130 10.44 11.87 -23.61
C ILE A 130 10.54 10.38 -23.88
N LYS A 131 11.45 9.98 -24.74
CA LYS A 131 11.78 8.58 -25.00
C LYS A 131 13.24 8.35 -24.62
N LEU A 132 13.49 7.40 -23.73
CA LEU A 132 14.85 6.99 -23.39
C LEU A 132 15.37 6.05 -24.48
N ASP A 133 16.55 6.34 -25.00
CA ASP A 133 17.13 5.64 -26.16
C ASP A 133 18.04 4.48 -25.73
N ASN A 134 18.45 4.43 -24.47
CA ASN A 134 19.17 3.31 -23.88
C ASN A 134 18.36 2.64 -22.76
N ILE A 135 18.68 1.37 -22.51
CA ILE A 135 18.01 0.56 -21.50
C ILE A 135 18.47 0.99 -20.11
N LEU A 136 17.53 1.18 -19.20
CA LEU A 136 17.77 1.24 -17.77
C LEU A 136 17.44 -0.11 -17.13
N GLU A 137 18.29 -0.56 -16.22
CA GLU A 137 18.02 -1.75 -15.43
C GLU A 137 16.79 -1.55 -14.54
N PRO A 138 16.02 -2.62 -14.27
CA PRO A 138 14.89 -2.55 -13.35
C PRO A 138 15.31 -2.06 -11.96
N ALA A 139 14.85 -0.86 -11.59
CA ALA A 139 15.14 -0.20 -10.32
C ALA A 139 14.22 1.01 -10.13
N TYR A 140 14.33 1.67 -8.98
CA TYR A 140 13.76 3.00 -8.76
C TYR A 140 14.84 4.05 -9.02
N TYR A 141 14.48 5.07 -9.82
CA TYR A 141 15.35 6.20 -10.13
C TYR A 141 14.70 7.49 -9.67
N GLU A 142 15.47 8.32 -8.99
CA GLU A 142 15.13 9.74 -8.86
C GLU A 142 15.39 10.41 -10.20
N VAL A 143 14.48 11.26 -10.64
CA VAL A 143 14.55 11.94 -11.93
C VAL A 143 14.41 13.43 -11.71
N ASP A 144 15.50 14.15 -11.95
CA ASP A 144 15.54 15.60 -11.92
C ASP A 144 15.48 16.13 -13.35
N LEU A 145 14.42 16.91 -13.63
CA LEU A 145 14.24 17.58 -14.91
C LEU A 145 14.48 19.07 -14.72
N THR A 146 15.36 19.61 -15.54
CA THR A 146 15.59 21.04 -15.68
C THR A 146 15.27 21.47 -17.13
N ALA A 147 14.51 22.54 -17.28
CA ALA A 147 14.21 23.12 -18.57
C ALA A 147 14.15 24.65 -18.42
N GLY A 148 15.19 25.34 -18.90
CA GLY A 148 15.31 26.78 -18.70
C GLY A 148 15.32 27.17 -17.22
N SER A 149 14.27 27.87 -16.78
CA SER A 149 14.09 28.25 -15.38
C SER A 149 13.31 27.24 -14.56
N SER A 150 12.66 26.27 -15.19
CA SER A 150 11.81 25.25 -14.55
C SER A 150 12.66 24.10 -14.01
N LYS A 151 12.40 23.70 -12.76
CA LYS A 151 12.99 22.52 -12.13
C LYS A 151 11.89 21.67 -11.54
N SER A 152 11.93 20.38 -11.80
CA SER A 152 10.94 19.41 -11.33
C SER A 152 11.60 18.09 -10.99
N HIS A 153 11.02 17.38 -10.05
CA HIS A 153 11.51 16.11 -9.54
C HIS A 153 10.41 15.07 -9.58
N THR A 154 10.74 13.82 -9.89
CA THR A 154 9.84 12.67 -9.83
C THR A 154 10.61 11.38 -9.59
N VAL A 155 9.87 10.28 -9.41
CA VAL A 155 10.41 8.93 -9.33
C VAL A 155 10.02 8.15 -10.58
N LEU A 156 10.99 7.49 -11.18
CA LEU A 156 10.78 6.52 -12.26
C LEU A 156 11.02 5.10 -11.73
N ALA A 157 9.97 4.30 -11.68
CA ALA A 157 10.06 2.87 -11.43
C ALA A 157 10.22 2.14 -12.77
N VAL A 158 11.41 1.66 -13.05
CA VAL A 158 11.68 0.78 -14.20
C VAL A 158 11.38 -0.64 -13.78
N THR A 159 10.42 -1.29 -14.46
CA THR A 159 9.95 -2.62 -14.10
C THR A 159 10.39 -3.66 -15.13
N PRO A 160 10.66 -4.92 -14.70
CA PRO A 160 10.82 -6.02 -15.62
C PRO A 160 9.48 -6.38 -16.27
N ASP A 161 9.50 -7.16 -17.36
CA ASP A 161 8.28 -7.63 -18.06
C ASP A 161 7.49 -8.65 -17.26
N LYS A 162 8.15 -9.37 -16.37
CA LYS A 162 7.56 -10.45 -15.58
C LYS A 162 7.90 -10.26 -14.11
N CYS A 163 7.01 -10.76 -13.24
CA CYS A 163 7.33 -10.93 -11.83
C CYS A 163 8.58 -11.79 -11.66
N TYR A 164 9.34 -11.52 -10.60
CA TYR A 164 10.49 -12.34 -10.26
C TYR A 164 10.05 -13.80 -10.03
N GLU A 165 10.71 -14.71 -10.73
CA GLU A 165 10.57 -16.15 -10.56
C GLU A 165 11.94 -16.72 -10.19
N PRO A 166 12.11 -17.25 -8.96
CA PRO A 166 13.36 -17.85 -8.54
C PRO A 166 13.78 -18.99 -9.49
N GLU A 167 15.05 -19.07 -9.82
CA GLU A 167 15.57 -20.05 -10.79
C GLU A 167 15.25 -21.49 -10.38
N TYR A 168 15.28 -21.79 -9.09
CA TYR A 168 14.95 -23.14 -8.58
C TYR A 168 13.50 -23.54 -8.84
N LEU A 169 12.56 -22.59 -9.00
CA LEU A 169 11.16 -22.90 -9.33
C LEU A 169 10.96 -23.33 -10.77
N ARG A 170 11.86 -22.97 -11.68
CA ARG A 170 11.75 -23.34 -13.10
C ARG A 170 11.90 -24.83 -13.34
N ASN A 171 12.68 -25.50 -12.50
CA ASN A 171 13.06 -26.91 -12.69
C ASN A 171 12.59 -27.83 -11.54
N HIS A 172 12.01 -27.27 -10.47
CA HIS A 172 11.61 -28.02 -9.30
C HIS A 172 10.21 -27.64 -8.84
N LYS A 173 9.46 -28.64 -8.37
CA LYS A 173 8.21 -28.40 -7.66
C LYS A 173 8.53 -28.13 -6.19
N ILE A 174 7.85 -27.14 -5.60
CA ILE A 174 7.89 -26.89 -4.16
C ILE A 174 6.52 -27.24 -3.56
N TRP A 175 6.52 -27.54 -2.27
CA TRP A 175 5.30 -27.72 -1.52
C TRP A 175 5.39 -27.03 -0.17
N GLY A 176 4.25 -26.78 0.45
CA GLY A 176 4.18 -26.17 1.76
C GLY A 176 2.77 -26.17 2.30
N MET A 177 2.59 -25.51 3.44
CA MET A 177 1.31 -25.39 4.11
C MET A 177 0.78 -23.97 4.06
N ALA A 178 -0.53 -23.84 3.88
CA ALA A 178 -1.24 -22.59 4.13
C ALA A 178 -1.98 -22.73 5.48
N VAL A 179 -1.75 -21.81 6.40
CA VAL A 179 -2.30 -21.88 7.75
C VAL A 179 -2.65 -20.47 8.27
N GLN A 180 -3.72 -20.41 9.06
CA GLN A 180 -4.02 -19.19 9.80
C GLN A 180 -3.24 -19.25 11.13
N LEU A 181 -2.34 -18.28 11.37
CA LEU A 181 -1.53 -18.26 12.59
C LEU A 181 -2.40 -18.31 13.86
N TYR A 182 -3.46 -17.54 13.90
CA TYR A 182 -4.37 -17.48 15.04
C TYR A 182 -5.02 -18.83 15.38
N SER A 183 -5.14 -19.75 14.43
CA SER A 183 -5.76 -21.07 14.65
C SER A 183 -4.81 -22.14 15.17
N LEU A 184 -3.51 -21.85 15.30
CA LEU A 184 -2.57 -22.78 15.88
C LEU A 184 -2.81 -22.91 17.39
N THR A 185 -2.88 -24.16 17.86
CA THR A 185 -3.07 -24.48 19.26
C THR A 185 -1.83 -25.16 19.83
N SER A 186 -1.41 -24.76 21.01
CA SER A 186 -0.33 -25.39 21.77
C SER A 186 -0.65 -25.30 23.26
N LYS A 187 0.05 -26.12 24.08
CA LYS A 187 -0.06 -26.05 25.54
C LYS A 187 0.52 -24.75 26.11
N ARG A 188 1.27 -24.02 25.31
CA ARG A 188 2.02 -22.83 25.71
C ARG A 188 1.28 -21.53 25.43
N ASN A 189 0.64 -21.40 24.25
CA ASN A 189 0.06 -20.14 23.83
C ASN A 189 -1.11 -19.69 24.73
N TRP A 190 -1.51 -18.44 24.59
CA TRP A 190 -2.50 -17.80 25.45
C TRP A 190 -3.86 -17.68 24.74
N GLY A 191 -4.35 -18.84 24.21
CA GLY A 191 -5.67 -18.95 23.57
C GLY A 191 -5.68 -18.53 22.08
N VAL A 192 -4.54 -18.13 21.52
CA VAL A 192 -4.35 -17.82 20.11
C VAL A 192 -2.94 -18.20 19.70
N GLY A 193 -2.75 -18.74 18.50
CA GLY A 193 -1.44 -19.03 17.97
C GLY A 193 -0.58 -17.78 17.83
N ASP A 194 0.68 -17.87 18.21
CA ASP A 194 1.63 -16.75 18.26
C ASP A 194 2.90 -17.01 17.44
N PHE A 195 3.84 -16.06 17.45
CA PHE A 195 5.08 -16.19 16.69
C PHE A 195 5.98 -17.35 17.13
N THR A 196 5.87 -17.85 18.37
CA THR A 196 6.58 -19.05 18.76
C THR A 196 5.92 -20.30 18.18
N ASP A 197 4.58 -20.36 18.14
CA ASP A 197 3.88 -21.45 17.46
C ASP A 197 4.23 -21.48 15.97
N LEU A 198 4.36 -20.29 15.34
CA LEU A 198 4.82 -20.19 13.97
C LEU A 198 6.25 -20.72 13.81
N SER A 199 7.17 -20.38 14.71
CA SER A 199 8.54 -20.87 14.68
C SER A 199 8.59 -22.39 14.80
N ASP A 200 7.78 -22.96 15.67
CA ASP A 200 7.67 -24.41 15.85
C ASP A 200 7.10 -25.10 14.61
N LEU A 201 6.07 -24.51 13.99
CA LEU A 201 5.52 -24.98 12.72
C LEU A 201 6.54 -24.90 11.58
N VAL A 202 7.30 -23.81 11.46
CA VAL A 202 8.37 -23.67 10.46
C VAL A 202 9.40 -24.78 10.62
N ASN A 203 9.85 -25.04 11.86
CA ASN A 203 10.82 -26.09 12.15
C ASN A 203 10.26 -27.49 11.83
N LEU A 204 8.97 -27.73 12.11
CA LEU A 204 8.31 -28.99 11.78
C LEU A 204 8.24 -29.19 10.28
N CYS A 205 7.74 -28.20 9.54
CA CYS A 205 7.58 -28.23 8.10
C CYS A 205 8.93 -28.40 7.38
N ALA A 206 9.96 -27.68 7.82
CA ALA A 206 11.30 -27.78 7.26
C ALA A 206 11.88 -29.20 7.39
N ARG A 207 11.69 -29.84 8.55
CA ARG A 207 12.11 -31.24 8.76
C ARG A 207 11.38 -32.23 7.85
N GLN A 208 10.17 -31.88 7.38
CA GLN A 208 9.40 -32.67 6.43
C GLN A 208 9.72 -32.31 4.97
N GLY A 209 10.65 -31.39 4.72
CA GLY A 209 11.06 -30.97 3.38
C GLY A 209 10.12 -29.95 2.73
N ALA A 210 9.26 -29.27 3.50
CA ALA A 210 8.47 -28.17 2.96
C ALA A 210 9.36 -26.94 2.70
N ASN A 211 9.00 -26.19 1.67
CA ASN A 211 9.77 -25.06 1.18
C ASN A 211 9.10 -23.72 1.51
N ILE A 212 7.80 -23.72 1.86
CA ILE A 212 7.03 -22.50 2.07
C ILE A 212 5.93 -22.70 3.12
N ILE A 213 5.63 -21.65 3.85
CA ILE A 213 4.41 -21.54 4.68
C ILE A 213 3.69 -20.28 4.26
N GLY A 214 2.44 -20.43 3.84
CA GLY A 214 1.53 -19.33 3.55
C GLY A 214 0.74 -18.95 4.79
N LEU A 215 0.70 -17.66 5.12
CA LEU A 215 -0.05 -17.13 6.26
C LEU A 215 -1.12 -16.16 5.78
N ASN A 216 -2.20 -16.03 6.56
CA ASN A 216 -3.10 -14.89 6.44
C ASN A 216 -2.34 -13.60 6.81
N PRO A 217 -2.85 -12.41 6.40
CA PRO A 217 -2.25 -11.15 6.83
C PRO A 217 -2.13 -11.07 8.36
N LEU A 218 -0.97 -10.62 8.83
CA LEU A 218 -0.66 -10.49 10.27
C LEU A 218 -0.81 -9.05 10.77
N ASN A 219 -1.46 -8.22 9.99
CA ASN A 219 -1.58 -6.78 10.22
C ASN A 219 -2.45 -6.46 11.43
N VAL A 220 -2.19 -5.30 12.04
CA VAL A 220 -2.96 -4.80 13.19
C VAL A 220 -4.42 -4.57 12.83
N LEU A 221 -5.31 -5.05 13.71
CA LEU A 221 -6.77 -4.91 13.62
C LEU A 221 -7.27 -3.79 14.54
N PHE A 222 -8.58 -3.57 14.57
CA PHE A 222 -9.23 -2.58 15.43
C PHE A 222 -9.18 -3.04 16.91
N HIS A 223 -8.47 -2.29 17.73
CA HIS A 223 -8.28 -2.60 19.14
C HIS A 223 -9.55 -2.41 19.97
N ASP A 224 -10.42 -1.49 19.56
CA ASP A 224 -11.69 -1.21 20.23
C ASP A 224 -12.76 -2.27 19.94
N PHE A 225 -12.55 -3.10 18.92
CA PHE A 225 -13.45 -4.16 18.48
C PHE A 225 -12.66 -5.43 18.12
N PRO A 226 -11.99 -6.10 19.12
CA PRO A 226 -11.12 -7.25 18.84
C PRO A 226 -11.87 -8.45 18.23
N GLU A 227 -13.18 -8.56 18.47
CA GLU A 227 -14.06 -9.56 17.88
C GLU A 227 -14.21 -9.42 16.36
N ASN A 228 -13.92 -8.23 15.78
CA ASN A 228 -13.81 -8.05 14.35
C ASN A 228 -12.45 -8.55 13.84
N ALA A 229 -12.24 -9.85 13.99
CA ALA A 229 -10.94 -10.51 13.88
C ALA A 229 -10.52 -10.85 12.44
N SER A 230 -11.23 -10.35 11.42
CA SER A 230 -10.88 -10.62 10.02
C SER A 230 -9.51 -10.04 9.67
N PRO A 231 -8.50 -10.87 9.33
CA PRO A 231 -7.16 -10.39 9.01
C PRO A 231 -7.11 -9.54 7.74
N TYR A 232 -8.17 -9.59 6.92
CA TYR A 232 -8.29 -8.82 5.69
C TYR A 232 -8.86 -7.41 5.90
N SER A 233 -9.41 -7.13 7.11
CA SER A 233 -9.99 -5.84 7.49
C SER A 233 -9.05 -5.08 8.45
N SER A 234 -7.78 -4.97 8.11
CA SER A 234 -6.76 -4.33 8.96
C SER A 234 -6.91 -2.81 9.00
N ILE A 235 -6.68 -2.21 10.18
CA ILE A 235 -6.59 -0.75 10.35
C ILE A 235 -5.32 -0.16 9.74
N SER A 236 -4.25 -0.94 9.71
CA SER A 236 -2.97 -0.56 9.11
C SER A 236 -2.22 -1.78 8.59
N ARG A 237 -1.56 -1.62 7.44
CA ARG A 237 -0.66 -2.63 6.88
C ARG A 237 0.81 -2.41 7.27
N LEU A 238 1.09 -1.35 8.01
CA LEU A 238 2.45 -0.99 8.43
C LEU A 238 2.85 -1.63 9.76
N PHE A 239 1.89 -2.11 10.54
CA PHE A 239 2.11 -2.68 11.86
C PHE A 239 1.56 -4.09 11.96
N LEU A 240 2.27 -4.95 12.70
CA LEU A 240 1.80 -6.29 13.04
C LEU A 240 0.81 -6.23 14.21
N ASN A 241 -0.10 -7.19 14.24
CA ASN A 241 -1.07 -7.32 15.34
C ASN A 241 -0.36 -7.84 16.60
N PRO A 242 -0.40 -7.10 17.71
CA PRO A 242 0.24 -7.52 18.96
C PRO A 242 -0.33 -8.80 19.58
N ILE A 243 -1.51 -9.25 19.13
CA ILE A 243 -2.10 -10.52 19.58
C ILE A 243 -1.19 -11.72 19.30
N TYR A 244 -0.30 -11.62 18.29
CA TYR A 244 0.63 -12.67 17.90
C TYR A 244 1.95 -12.67 18.70
N ILE A 245 2.13 -11.73 19.64
CA ILE A 245 3.30 -11.69 20.50
C ILE A 245 3.25 -12.88 21.48
N ASP A 246 4.35 -13.63 21.57
CA ASP A 246 4.62 -14.54 22.69
C ASP A 246 5.06 -13.71 23.89
N VAL A 247 4.11 -13.44 24.79
CA VAL A 247 4.33 -12.52 25.91
C VAL A 247 5.43 -13.01 26.84
N GLU A 248 5.57 -14.32 27.01
CA GLU A 248 6.59 -14.93 27.90
C GLU A 248 8.02 -14.75 27.36
N LYS A 249 8.17 -14.46 26.05
CA LYS A 249 9.48 -14.19 25.42
C LYS A 249 9.81 -12.69 25.32
N VAL A 250 8.92 -11.82 25.75
CA VAL A 250 9.20 -10.38 25.75
C VAL A 250 10.24 -10.06 26.83
N ASN A 251 11.26 -9.28 26.44
CA ASN A 251 12.27 -8.84 27.41
C ASN A 251 11.61 -8.08 28.58
N GLY A 252 11.91 -8.50 29.81
CA GLY A 252 11.30 -7.96 31.02
C GLY A 252 10.05 -8.70 31.50
N TYR A 253 9.62 -9.77 30.80
CA TYR A 253 8.59 -10.67 31.32
C TYR A 253 9.02 -11.34 32.62
N LYS A 254 8.07 -11.47 33.56
CA LYS A 254 8.24 -12.17 34.83
C LYS A 254 7.04 -13.06 35.07
N PRO A 255 7.25 -14.35 35.50
CA PRO A 255 6.12 -15.25 35.79
C PRO A 255 5.10 -14.70 36.78
N GLU A 256 5.57 -13.85 37.74
CA GLU A 256 4.71 -13.22 38.74
C GLU A 256 3.61 -12.31 38.12
N TYR A 257 3.76 -11.90 36.87
CA TYR A 257 2.71 -11.12 36.15
C TYR A 257 1.43 -11.94 35.92
N LEU A 258 1.54 -13.27 35.94
CA LEU A 258 0.42 -14.20 35.83
C LEU A 258 -0.19 -14.59 37.19
N ALA A 259 0.42 -14.21 38.31
CA ALA A 259 -0.09 -14.59 39.62
C ALA A 259 -1.55 -14.17 39.81
N GLY A 260 -2.40 -15.15 40.13
CA GLY A 260 -3.86 -14.97 40.29
C GLY A 260 -4.64 -14.84 38.97
N LYS A 261 -4.01 -15.08 37.82
CA LYS A 261 -4.62 -15.03 36.48
C LYS A 261 -4.59 -16.38 35.75
N GLU A 262 -4.13 -17.43 36.43
CA GLU A 262 -3.97 -18.76 35.84
C GLU A 262 -5.28 -19.35 35.37
N ALA A 263 -6.36 -19.15 36.14
CA ALA A 263 -7.71 -19.64 35.79
C ALA A 263 -8.26 -18.92 34.54
N GLU A 264 -8.03 -17.61 34.42
CA GLU A 264 -8.42 -16.82 33.24
C GLU A 264 -7.67 -17.31 31.98
N LEU A 265 -6.35 -17.54 32.11
CA LEU A 265 -5.54 -18.08 31.02
C LEU A 265 -6.02 -19.46 30.58
N GLU A 266 -6.33 -20.35 31.51
CA GLU A 266 -6.84 -21.69 31.18
C GLU A 266 -8.23 -21.63 30.51
N GLN A 267 -9.09 -20.68 30.87
CA GLN A 267 -10.36 -20.45 30.16
C GLN A 267 -10.15 -20.03 28.71
N LEU A 268 -9.20 -19.12 28.45
CA LEU A 268 -8.85 -18.68 27.09
C LEU A 268 -8.29 -19.85 26.25
N ARG A 269 -7.48 -20.72 26.86
CA ARG A 269 -6.92 -21.92 26.20
C ARG A 269 -7.95 -23.00 25.90
N ALA A 270 -8.92 -23.14 26.79
CA ALA A 270 -9.97 -24.18 26.71
C ALA A 270 -11.17 -23.77 25.87
N ALA A 271 -11.24 -22.53 25.40
CA ALA A 271 -12.34 -22.03 24.62
C ALA A 271 -12.48 -22.81 23.29
N GLU A 272 -13.69 -23.24 22.94
CA GLU A 272 -13.98 -23.93 21.67
C GLU A 272 -13.69 -23.04 20.46
N ASN A 273 -14.03 -21.77 20.57
CA ASN A 273 -13.71 -20.74 19.60
C ASN A 273 -12.78 -19.71 20.25
N ILE A 274 -11.90 -19.09 19.46
CA ILE A 274 -10.99 -18.07 19.97
C ILE A 274 -11.78 -16.88 20.51
N ASP A 275 -11.61 -16.59 21.79
CA ASP A 275 -12.08 -15.36 22.41
C ASP A 275 -11.08 -14.22 22.13
N TYR A 276 -11.22 -13.58 20.97
CA TYR A 276 -10.31 -12.52 20.55
C TYR A 276 -10.27 -11.34 21.52
N THR A 277 -11.42 -10.97 22.07
CA THR A 277 -11.52 -9.87 23.05
C THR A 277 -10.84 -10.24 24.36
N GLY A 278 -11.12 -11.43 24.89
CA GLY A 278 -10.44 -11.93 26.10
C GLY A 278 -8.93 -12.06 25.93
N VAL A 279 -8.49 -12.69 24.86
CA VAL A 279 -7.05 -12.84 24.54
C VAL A 279 -6.37 -11.49 24.37
N TYR A 280 -6.96 -10.57 23.63
CA TYR A 280 -6.39 -9.25 23.44
C TYR A 280 -6.22 -8.52 24.77
N ASN A 281 -7.28 -8.41 25.56
CA ASN A 281 -7.25 -7.72 26.84
C ASN A 281 -6.26 -8.35 27.80
N PHE A 282 -6.22 -9.68 27.86
CA PHE A 282 -5.30 -10.40 28.72
C PHE A 282 -3.84 -10.14 28.37
N LYS A 283 -3.49 -10.27 27.07
CA LYS A 283 -2.13 -10.00 26.59
C LYS A 283 -1.72 -8.55 26.82
N MET A 284 -2.61 -7.58 26.47
CA MET A 284 -2.30 -6.15 26.60
C MET A 284 -2.07 -5.75 28.05
N GLN A 285 -2.81 -6.28 29.02
CA GLN A 285 -2.57 -6.03 30.44
C GLN A 285 -1.14 -6.43 30.88
N ILE A 286 -0.67 -7.58 30.41
CA ILE A 286 0.67 -8.06 30.78
C ILE A 286 1.76 -7.32 30.01
N LEU A 287 1.55 -7.07 28.71
CA LEU A 287 2.49 -6.27 27.91
C LEU A 287 2.65 -4.85 28.46
N GLN A 288 1.56 -4.22 28.95
CA GLN A 288 1.63 -2.92 29.58
C GLN A 288 2.48 -2.96 30.87
N LYS A 289 2.31 -3.98 31.72
CA LYS A 289 3.16 -4.17 32.93
C LYS A 289 4.64 -4.33 32.58
N ILE A 290 4.94 -5.08 31.51
CA ILE A 290 6.31 -5.25 31.03
C ILE A 290 6.86 -3.91 30.57
N TYR A 291 6.09 -3.16 29.77
CA TYR A 291 6.47 -1.84 29.28
C TYR A 291 6.79 -0.88 30.42
N ASP A 292 5.86 -0.74 31.38
CA ASP A 292 5.99 0.17 32.53
C ASP A 292 7.20 -0.16 33.40
N SER A 293 7.49 -1.44 33.56
CA SER A 293 8.61 -1.91 34.40
C SER A 293 9.98 -1.83 33.73
N THR A 294 10.03 -1.90 32.39
CA THR A 294 11.28 -2.13 31.64
C THR A 294 11.64 -0.95 30.73
N PHE A 295 10.66 -0.31 30.10
CA PHE A 295 10.88 0.66 29.02
C PHE A 295 10.39 2.09 29.35
N ALA A 296 9.51 2.28 30.33
CA ALA A 296 8.96 3.60 30.70
C ALA A 296 9.87 4.40 31.66
N LYS A 297 11.20 4.23 31.54
CA LYS A 297 12.20 4.97 32.36
C LYS A 297 12.68 6.22 31.66
#